data_286f2abbc228454e41e7e9142bbbed34
#
_entry.id   286f2abbc228454e41e7e9142bbbed34
#
_cell.length_a   1.000
_cell.length_b   1.000
_cell.length_c   1.000
_cell.angle_alpha   90.00
_cell.angle_beta   90.00
_cell.angle_gamma   90.00
#
_symmetry.space_group_name_H-M   'P 1'
#
loop_
_entity.id
_entity.type
_entity.pdbx_description
1 polymer ?
#
loop_
_entity_poly.entity_id
_entity_poly.type
_entity_poly.pdbx_seq_one_letter_code
_entity_poly.pdbx_strand_id
1 'polypeptide(L)'
;MTLGINLSRVIRNTSKASLVALTIGLVTTVAGVKYSLAQQKVKLLGSGASFPAPLYQRWFKDFKDVSVDYQSKGSGAGVRDFTQELVDFGASDVAMKDDEIAKVKRGVIMLPMTAGSVVLAYNVPGVSNLKLSRAVYVDIFLGKIKNWNDAKIQAINSGVNLPNLPITVVHRSDGSGTTGVFTKHLSAISPEWKSKVGEGKTVQWPTGVGGAKNDGVAAQIKQIKGGIGYIEFGFAKSAGLPTAALQNKAGKYVSASQDSVKATLAAVKLPGNLRAFISDPDGANSYPIATYTWMLMYSKYDGSKGVAIEKMVEYGLNEGQKVSAELGYIPLPNNVRQTVAAAADKISSGYQIKLK
;
A
#
# COMPACT_ATOMS: atom_id res chain seq x y z
N MET A 1 13.36 28.93 66.69
CA MET A 1 14.62 29.66 67.00
C MET A 1 14.86 30.60 65.85
N THR A 2 14.63 31.84 66.11
CA THR A 2 14.71 33.04 65.28
C THR A 2 16.14 33.58 65.27
N LEU A 3 16.64 34.00 64.15
CA LEU A 3 17.68 35.02 64.04
C LEU A 3 17.68 35.52 62.59
N GLY A 4 17.20 36.52 62.38
CA GLY A 4 17.18 37.86 61.98
C GLY A 4 18.49 38.63 62.22
N ILE A 5 19.11 39.15 61.14
CA ILE A 5 20.08 40.24 61.23
C ILE A 5 19.83 41.24 60.12
N ASN A 6 19.82 42.43 60.55
CA ASN A 6 19.30 43.68 60.15
C ASN A 6 20.18 44.46 59.18
N LEU A 7 19.50 45.38 58.51
CA LEU A 7 20.02 46.44 57.62
C LEU A 7 20.93 47.47 58.31
N SER A 8 21.67 48.10 57.45
CA SER A 8 21.83 49.55 57.36
C SER A 8 23.23 50.14 57.56
N ARG A 9 23.47 51.09 56.66
CA ARG A 9 24.32 52.27 56.71
C ARG A 9 25.84 52.10 56.42
N VAL A 10 26.30 52.75 55.36
CA VAL A 10 26.99 54.04 55.50
C VAL A 10 26.99 54.79 54.16
N ILE A 11 26.63 56.05 54.26
CA ILE A 11 26.62 57.08 53.22
C ILE A 11 27.92 57.91 53.30
N ARG A 12 28.33 58.47 52.15
CA ARG A 12 29.19 59.64 51.88
C ARG A 12 30.70 59.42 51.77
N ASN A 13 31.27 59.77 50.61
CA ASN A 13 31.77 61.14 50.40
C ASN A 13 32.15 61.41 48.94
N THR A 14 31.88 62.61 48.56
CA THR A 14 32.09 63.37 47.36
C THR A 14 33.56 63.60 47.00
N SER A 15 33.96 63.59 45.72
CA SER A 15 34.75 64.69 45.17
C SER A 15 34.75 64.70 43.63
N LYS A 16 34.67 65.93 43.12
CA LYS A 16 34.64 66.33 41.72
C LYS A 16 35.98 66.05 41.01
N ALA A 17 35.95 65.71 39.77
CA ALA A 17 36.61 66.44 38.67
C ALA A 17 36.73 65.62 37.36
N SER A 18 36.51 66.38 36.31
CA SER A 18 37.03 66.23 34.95
C SER A 18 36.25 65.43 33.94
N LEU A 19 35.49 66.20 33.18
CA LEU A 19 35.00 65.86 31.85
C LEU A 19 36.19 65.63 30.89
N VAL A 20 36.26 64.42 30.36
CA VAL A 20 36.93 64.16 29.07
C VAL A 20 35.99 63.42 28.19
N ALA A 21 35.48 64.12 27.20
CA ALA A 21 34.64 63.52 26.16
C ALA A 21 35.53 62.65 25.26
N LEU A 22 35.35 61.36 25.36
CA LEU A 22 35.87 60.37 24.39
C LEU A 22 34.70 59.79 23.64
N THR A 23 34.42 60.38 22.47
CA THR A 23 33.52 59.79 21.47
C THR A 23 34.13 58.55 20.89
N ILE A 24 33.80 57.42 21.47
CA ILE A 24 34.07 56.10 20.87
C ILE A 24 32.87 55.81 19.97
N GLY A 25 33.06 55.95 18.66
CA GLY A 25 32.10 55.50 17.67
C GLY A 25 31.92 54.00 17.75
N LEU A 26 30.78 53.59 18.30
CA LEU A 26 30.35 52.16 18.28
C LEU A 26 29.81 51.86 16.86
N VAL A 27 30.70 51.41 15.98
CA VAL A 27 30.28 50.76 14.73
C VAL A 27 29.66 49.44 15.08
N THR A 28 28.36 49.44 15.27
CA THR A 28 27.57 48.19 15.36
C THR A 28 27.47 47.59 13.95
N THR A 29 28.41 46.72 13.60
CA THR A 29 28.25 45.79 12.49
C THR A 29 27.11 44.86 12.88
N VAL A 30 25.91 45.16 12.43
CA VAL A 30 24.78 44.18 12.46
C VAL A 30 25.15 43.13 11.42
N ALA A 31 25.91 42.13 11.88
CA ALA A 31 26.04 40.89 11.16
C ALA A 31 24.63 40.28 11.09
N GLY A 32 23.97 40.45 9.94
CA GLY A 32 22.67 39.85 9.67
C GLY A 32 22.81 38.33 9.72
N VAL A 33 22.60 37.75 10.88
CA VAL A 33 22.40 36.32 11.03
C VAL A 33 21.08 36.03 10.33
N LYS A 34 21.18 35.64 9.06
CA LYS A 34 20.07 35.04 8.35
C LYS A 34 19.77 33.74 9.09
N TYR A 35 18.87 33.80 10.06
CA TYR A 35 18.19 32.61 10.51
C TYR A 35 17.43 32.05 9.31
N SER A 36 18.01 31.15 8.59
CA SER A 36 17.30 30.29 7.69
C SER A 36 16.38 29.45 8.58
N LEU A 37 15.16 29.95 8.80
CA LEU A 37 14.09 29.13 9.34
C LEU A 37 13.96 27.98 8.33
N ALA A 38 14.56 26.85 8.65
CA ALA A 38 14.35 25.63 7.91
C ALA A 38 12.82 25.42 7.94
N GLN A 39 12.17 25.70 6.81
CA GLN A 39 10.72 25.60 6.70
C GLN A 39 10.35 24.18 7.09
N GLN A 40 9.69 24.05 8.26
CA GLN A 40 9.34 22.76 8.81
C GLN A 40 8.47 22.02 7.78
N LYS A 41 8.95 20.90 7.26
CA LYS A 41 8.24 20.12 6.25
C LYS A 41 6.87 19.72 6.79
N VAL A 42 5.85 19.85 5.95
CA VAL A 42 4.53 19.33 6.28
C VAL A 42 4.64 17.84 6.56
N LYS A 43 4.07 17.39 7.66
CA LYS A 43 4.03 15.97 8.02
C LYS A 43 2.69 15.39 7.66
N LEU A 44 2.70 14.27 6.93
CA LEU A 44 1.52 13.48 6.57
C LEU A 44 1.59 12.12 7.22
N LEU A 45 0.47 11.68 7.79
CA LEU A 45 0.30 10.35 8.34
C LEU A 45 -0.61 9.54 7.44
N GLY A 46 -0.16 8.37 7.00
CA GLY A 46 -0.93 7.41 6.21
C GLY A 46 -1.05 6.05 6.87
N SER A 47 -2.13 5.33 6.59
CA SER A 47 -2.34 3.98 7.10
C SER A 47 -3.07 3.11 6.08
N GLY A 48 -2.74 1.82 6.01
CA GLY A 48 -3.54 0.91 5.22
C GLY A 48 -2.82 -0.26 4.59
N ALA A 49 -3.17 -0.53 3.35
CA ALA A 49 -2.79 -1.71 2.59
C ALA A 49 -1.31 -2.05 2.67
N SER A 50 -1.01 -3.33 2.91
CA SER A 50 0.38 -3.82 2.83
C SER A 50 0.80 -4.14 1.41
N PHE A 51 -0.13 -4.34 0.49
CA PHE A 51 0.12 -4.61 -0.92
C PHE A 51 1.06 -3.56 -1.54
N PRO A 52 0.79 -2.23 -1.50
CA PRO A 52 1.67 -1.23 -2.08
C PRO A 52 2.80 -0.77 -1.15
N ALA A 53 2.90 -1.30 0.07
CA ALA A 53 3.79 -0.74 1.10
C ALA A 53 5.27 -0.64 0.67
N PRO A 54 5.90 -1.61 0.00
CA PRO A 54 7.28 -1.47 -0.47
C PRO A 54 7.45 -0.31 -1.45
N LEU A 55 6.50 -0.12 -2.37
CA LEU A 55 6.53 0.98 -3.33
C LEU A 55 6.30 2.33 -2.65
N TYR A 56 5.30 2.43 -1.76
CA TYR A 56 5.01 3.65 -1.02
C TYR A 56 6.16 4.07 -0.12
N GLN A 57 6.80 3.13 0.59
CA GLN A 57 7.98 3.40 1.40
C GLN A 57 9.15 3.92 0.54
N ARG A 58 9.34 3.36 -0.66
CA ARG A 58 10.35 3.84 -1.60
C ARG A 58 10.02 5.26 -2.06
N TRP A 59 8.78 5.56 -2.43
CA TRP A 59 8.33 6.90 -2.80
C TRP A 59 8.56 7.91 -1.68
N PHE A 60 8.14 7.61 -0.46
CA PHE A 60 8.24 8.53 0.68
C PHE A 60 9.67 8.71 1.16
N LYS A 61 10.54 7.74 0.94
CA LYS A 61 11.97 7.87 1.17
C LYS A 61 12.62 8.82 0.16
N ASP A 62 12.22 8.72 -1.11
CA ASP A 62 12.84 9.48 -2.20
C ASP A 62 12.23 10.89 -2.34
N PHE A 63 10.94 11.06 -2.04
CA PHE A 63 10.23 12.33 -2.05
C PHE A 63 10.60 13.19 -0.82
N LYS A 64 11.25 14.34 -1.08
CA LYS A 64 11.85 15.16 -0.02
C LYS A 64 11.04 16.41 0.39
N ASP A 65 9.99 16.75 -0.34
CA ASP A 65 9.21 17.98 -0.10
C ASP A 65 8.32 17.90 1.13
N VAL A 66 7.86 16.70 1.44
CA VAL A 66 6.93 16.40 2.55
C VAL A 66 7.48 15.23 3.36
N SER A 67 7.28 15.24 4.67
CA SER A 67 7.58 14.08 5.53
C SER A 67 6.35 13.18 5.58
N VAL A 68 6.44 11.96 5.09
CA VAL A 68 5.32 11.00 5.10
C VAL A 68 5.65 9.81 5.99
N ASP A 69 4.78 9.54 6.96
CA ASP A 69 4.79 8.34 7.79
C ASP A 69 3.65 7.42 7.33
N TYR A 70 3.99 6.30 6.69
CA TYR A 70 3.01 5.32 6.21
C TYR A 70 3.05 4.04 7.03
N GLN A 71 1.95 3.73 7.67
CA GLN A 71 1.78 2.55 8.51
C GLN A 71 1.06 1.43 7.76
N SER A 72 1.80 0.42 7.36
CA SER A 72 1.27 -0.79 6.72
C SER A 72 0.54 -1.66 7.74
N LYS A 73 -0.81 -1.55 7.81
CA LYS A 73 -1.68 -2.24 8.77
C LYS A 73 -2.73 -3.15 8.13
N GLY A 74 -2.78 -3.18 6.78
CA GLY A 74 -3.83 -3.83 6.00
C GLY A 74 -4.97 -2.88 5.61
N SER A 75 -5.65 -3.17 4.49
CA SER A 75 -6.69 -2.32 3.92
C SER A 75 -7.88 -2.08 4.86
N GLY A 76 -8.24 -3.08 5.67
CA GLY A 76 -9.31 -2.92 6.65
C GLY A 76 -9.00 -1.86 7.71
N ALA A 77 -7.76 -1.86 8.22
CA ALA A 77 -7.29 -0.84 9.14
C ALA A 77 -7.20 0.53 8.43
N GLY A 78 -6.70 0.56 7.18
CA GLY A 78 -6.61 1.79 6.39
C GLY A 78 -7.96 2.48 6.20
N VAL A 79 -8.98 1.73 5.79
CA VAL A 79 -10.35 2.26 5.65
C VAL A 79 -10.90 2.75 6.98
N ARG A 80 -10.71 1.99 8.07
CA ARG A 80 -11.16 2.37 9.40
C ARG A 80 -10.46 3.63 9.90
N ASP A 81 -9.13 3.66 9.88
CA ASP A 81 -8.33 4.79 10.38
C ASP A 81 -8.64 6.07 9.57
N PHE A 82 -8.85 5.94 8.26
CA PHE A 82 -9.27 7.02 7.37
C PHE A 82 -10.69 7.51 7.70
N THR A 83 -11.66 6.60 7.84
CA THR A 83 -13.05 6.96 8.17
C THR A 83 -13.17 7.64 9.54
N GLN A 84 -12.31 7.27 10.49
CA GLN A 84 -12.24 7.88 11.83
C GLN A 84 -11.38 9.15 11.88
N GLU A 85 -10.85 9.60 10.75
CA GLU A 85 -9.99 10.78 10.62
C GLU A 85 -8.70 10.73 11.49
N LEU A 86 -8.18 9.52 11.73
CA LEU A 86 -6.94 9.29 12.50
C LEU A 86 -5.67 9.48 11.65
N VAL A 87 -5.82 9.57 10.35
CA VAL A 87 -4.71 9.71 9.38
C VAL A 87 -5.04 10.75 8.34
N ASP A 88 -4.02 11.28 7.67
CA ASP A 88 -4.21 12.25 6.58
C ASP A 88 -4.64 11.56 5.28
N PHE A 89 -4.26 10.30 5.07
CA PHE A 89 -4.71 9.49 3.95
C PHE A 89 -4.78 8.01 4.32
N GLY A 90 -5.68 7.30 3.66
CA GLY A 90 -5.77 5.84 3.77
C GLY A 90 -5.20 5.12 2.56
N ALA A 91 -5.05 3.79 2.64
CA ALA A 91 -4.77 2.96 1.47
C ALA A 91 -5.52 1.63 1.51
N SER A 92 -6.03 1.20 0.35
CA SER A 92 -6.79 -0.05 0.21
C SER A 92 -6.64 -0.64 -1.19
N ASP A 93 -6.51 -1.97 -1.28
CA ASP A 93 -6.46 -2.71 -2.55
C ASP A 93 -7.87 -3.08 -3.06
N VAL A 94 -8.89 -2.72 -2.31
CA VAL A 94 -10.29 -2.79 -2.71
C VAL A 94 -10.87 -1.40 -2.57
N ALA A 95 -11.44 -0.86 -3.64
CA ALA A 95 -12.11 0.44 -3.58
C ALA A 95 -13.21 0.41 -2.50
N MET A 96 -13.39 1.52 -1.78
CA MET A 96 -14.42 1.63 -0.75
C MET A 96 -15.81 1.44 -1.36
N LYS A 97 -16.66 0.76 -0.62
CA LYS A 97 -18.09 0.60 -0.96
C LYS A 97 -18.86 1.87 -0.60
N ASP A 98 -20.07 2.02 -1.12
CA ASP A 98 -20.88 3.22 -0.87
C ASP A 98 -21.22 3.41 0.61
N ASP A 99 -21.46 2.32 1.34
CA ASP A 99 -21.69 2.35 2.78
C ASP A 99 -20.44 2.73 3.60
N GLU A 100 -19.23 2.43 3.10
CA GLU A 100 -17.97 2.89 3.70
C GLU A 100 -17.72 4.37 3.39
N ILE A 101 -18.00 4.81 2.15
CA ILE A 101 -17.85 6.21 1.69
C ILE A 101 -18.78 7.13 2.48
N ALA A 102 -20.05 6.72 2.67
CA ALA A 102 -21.05 7.51 3.38
C ALA A 102 -20.67 7.85 4.85
N LYS A 103 -19.73 7.08 5.42
CA LYS A 103 -19.23 7.31 6.79
C LYS A 103 -18.10 8.34 6.86
N VAL A 104 -17.53 8.76 5.73
CA VAL A 104 -16.42 9.73 5.70
C VAL A 104 -16.97 11.14 5.61
N LYS A 105 -16.99 11.86 6.72
CA LYS A 105 -17.59 13.20 6.84
C LYS A 105 -16.97 14.23 5.88
N ARG A 106 -15.66 14.14 5.62
CA ARG A 106 -14.90 15.05 4.76
C ARG A 106 -14.96 14.70 3.28
N GLY A 107 -15.79 13.69 2.90
CA GLY A 107 -15.83 13.14 1.56
C GLY A 107 -14.60 12.33 1.20
N VAL A 108 -14.66 11.60 0.08
CA VAL A 108 -13.59 10.68 -0.36
C VAL A 108 -13.26 10.91 -1.83
N ILE A 109 -11.98 11.03 -2.12
CA ILE A 109 -11.41 10.87 -3.46
C ILE A 109 -10.52 9.63 -3.43
N MET A 110 -10.83 8.64 -4.27
CA MET A 110 -10.05 7.40 -4.38
C MET A 110 -9.14 7.48 -5.58
N LEU A 111 -7.83 7.47 -5.35
CA LEU A 111 -6.81 7.60 -6.36
C LEU A 111 -6.08 6.27 -6.56
N PRO A 112 -6.29 5.55 -7.68
CA PRO A 112 -5.45 4.40 -8.01
C PRO A 112 -4.03 4.89 -8.30
N MET A 113 -3.07 4.47 -7.49
CA MET A 113 -1.69 4.97 -7.57
C MET A 113 -0.73 4.00 -8.24
N THR A 114 -1.07 2.73 -8.23
CA THR A 114 -0.34 1.66 -8.93
C THR A 114 -1.27 0.45 -9.08
N ALA A 115 -0.79 -0.57 -9.77
CA ALA A 115 -1.47 -1.84 -9.89
C ALA A 115 -0.49 -2.99 -9.66
N GLY A 116 -1.03 -4.20 -9.46
CA GLY A 116 -0.23 -5.40 -9.29
C GLY A 116 -1.09 -6.65 -9.33
N SER A 117 -0.46 -7.78 -9.08
CA SER A 117 -1.12 -9.09 -9.09
C SER A 117 -1.08 -9.76 -7.72
N VAL A 118 -2.11 -10.55 -7.45
CA VAL A 118 -2.15 -11.50 -6.34
C VAL A 118 -1.75 -12.86 -6.89
N VAL A 119 -0.62 -13.38 -6.41
CA VAL A 119 -0.07 -14.66 -6.86
C VAL A 119 -0.28 -15.76 -5.83
N LEU A 120 -0.36 -17.00 -6.28
CA LEU A 120 -0.29 -18.18 -5.42
C LEU A 120 1.17 -18.59 -5.30
N ALA A 121 1.82 -18.16 -4.22
CA ALA A 121 3.17 -18.56 -3.88
C ALA A 121 3.15 -19.87 -3.11
N TYR A 122 4.17 -20.72 -3.30
CA TYR A 122 4.23 -22.04 -2.68
C TYR A 122 5.65 -22.41 -2.24
N ASN A 123 5.73 -23.40 -1.36
CA ASN A 123 6.99 -23.98 -0.89
C ASN A 123 6.94 -25.51 -1.00
N VAL A 124 7.21 -26.02 -2.20
CA VAL A 124 7.27 -27.46 -2.48
C VAL A 124 8.67 -27.79 -2.97
N PRO A 125 9.48 -28.50 -2.19
CA PRO A 125 10.86 -28.83 -2.57
C PRO A 125 10.95 -29.53 -3.92
N GLY A 126 11.83 -29.05 -4.79
CA GLY A 126 12.07 -29.62 -6.12
C GLY A 126 10.99 -29.33 -7.17
N VAL A 127 9.96 -28.56 -6.83
CA VAL A 127 8.88 -28.19 -7.75
C VAL A 127 9.04 -26.74 -8.22
N SER A 128 9.16 -26.57 -9.53
CA SER A 128 9.11 -25.29 -10.22
C SER A 128 8.05 -25.35 -11.34
N ASN A 129 7.64 -24.18 -11.83
CA ASN A 129 6.69 -24.07 -12.96
C ASN A 129 5.33 -24.77 -12.73
N LEU A 130 4.85 -24.76 -11.48
CA LEU A 130 3.56 -25.35 -11.11
C LEU A 130 2.41 -24.65 -11.84
N LYS A 131 1.49 -25.44 -12.39
CA LYS A 131 0.23 -24.99 -12.97
C LYS A 131 -0.92 -25.33 -12.03
N LEU A 132 -1.86 -24.41 -11.85
CA LEU A 132 -3.07 -24.68 -11.08
C LEU A 132 -4.30 -24.27 -11.90
N SER A 133 -5.19 -25.23 -12.15
CA SER A 133 -6.47 -24.93 -12.79
C SER A 133 -7.43 -24.24 -11.82
N ARG A 134 -8.43 -23.55 -12.37
CA ARG A 134 -9.46 -22.84 -11.59
C ARG A 134 -10.10 -23.74 -10.53
N ALA A 135 -10.47 -24.95 -10.90
CA ALA A 135 -11.04 -25.91 -9.96
C ALA A 135 -10.03 -26.36 -8.89
N VAL A 136 -8.77 -26.59 -9.27
CA VAL A 136 -7.74 -27.07 -8.35
C VAL A 136 -7.42 -26.04 -7.26
N TYR A 137 -7.15 -24.79 -7.61
CA TYR A 137 -6.82 -23.83 -6.55
C TYR A 137 -8.04 -23.47 -5.70
N VAL A 138 -9.27 -23.50 -6.24
CA VAL A 138 -10.47 -23.38 -5.41
C VAL A 138 -10.57 -24.55 -4.41
N ASP A 139 -10.40 -25.79 -4.88
CA ASP A 139 -10.47 -26.99 -4.03
C ASP A 139 -9.36 -27.03 -2.98
N ILE A 140 -8.16 -26.50 -3.24
CA ILE A 140 -7.09 -26.35 -2.27
C ILE A 140 -7.54 -25.38 -1.13
N PHE A 141 -8.04 -24.19 -1.49
CA PHE A 141 -8.47 -23.22 -0.47
C PHE A 141 -9.77 -23.59 0.24
N LEU A 142 -10.60 -24.46 -0.35
CA LEU A 142 -11.74 -25.11 0.34
C LEU A 142 -11.31 -26.27 1.25
N GLY A 143 -10.02 -26.66 1.26
CA GLY A 143 -9.52 -27.79 2.04
C GLY A 143 -9.91 -29.17 1.50
N LYS A 144 -10.37 -29.27 0.25
CA LYS A 144 -10.73 -30.52 -0.41
C LYS A 144 -9.52 -31.27 -0.94
N ILE A 145 -8.58 -30.55 -1.59
CA ILE A 145 -7.29 -31.09 -2.00
C ILE A 145 -6.31 -30.84 -0.85
N LYS A 146 -5.80 -31.91 -0.26
CA LYS A 146 -4.98 -31.87 0.96
C LYS A 146 -3.54 -32.28 0.77
N ASN A 147 -3.18 -32.73 -0.44
CA ASN A 147 -1.85 -33.25 -0.72
C ASN A 147 -1.35 -32.79 -2.09
N TRP A 148 -0.05 -32.53 -2.22
CA TRP A 148 0.54 -32.05 -3.47
C TRP A 148 0.52 -33.09 -4.59
N ASN A 149 0.59 -34.39 -4.26
CA ASN A 149 0.48 -35.49 -5.24
C ASN A 149 -0.97 -35.88 -5.55
N ASP A 150 -1.96 -35.05 -5.25
CA ASP A 150 -3.35 -35.27 -5.65
C ASP A 150 -3.46 -35.45 -7.16
N ALA A 151 -4.26 -36.42 -7.61
CA ALA A 151 -4.42 -36.77 -9.02
C ALA A 151 -4.86 -35.56 -9.88
N LYS A 152 -5.67 -34.65 -9.34
CA LYS A 152 -6.09 -33.44 -10.05
C LYS A 152 -4.93 -32.46 -10.29
N ILE A 153 -3.96 -32.37 -9.37
CA ILE A 153 -2.76 -31.55 -9.56
C ILE A 153 -1.83 -32.24 -10.54
N GLN A 154 -1.62 -33.54 -10.41
CA GLN A 154 -0.75 -34.33 -11.31
C GLN A 154 -1.21 -34.26 -12.76
N ALA A 155 -2.52 -34.39 -13.01
CA ALA A 155 -3.10 -34.39 -14.36
C ALA A 155 -2.78 -33.11 -15.18
N ILE A 156 -2.56 -31.97 -14.52
CA ILE A 156 -2.25 -30.69 -15.17
C ILE A 156 -0.78 -30.32 -15.09
N ASN A 157 0.05 -31.14 -14.45
CA ASN A 157 1.48 -30.95 -14.26
C ASN A 157 2.28 -32.18 -14.72
N SER A 158 1.95 -32.72 -15.90
CA SER A 158 2.70 -33.86 -16.47
C SER A 158 4.20 -33.55 -16.56
N GLY A 159 5.04 -34.45 -16.08
CA GLY A 159 6.49 -34.27 -16.03
C GLY A 159 7.00 -33.53 -14.77
N VAL A 160 6.15 -33.06 -13.89
CA VAL A 160 6.54 -32.54 -12.60
C VAL A 160 6.40 -33.64 -11.55
N ASN A 161 7.49 -33.96 -10.85
CA ASN A 161 7.45 -34.93 -9.75
C ASN A 161 6.88 -34.26 -8.49
N LEU A 162 5.58 -34.42 -8.28
CA LEU A 162 4.88 -33.86 -7.12
C LEU A 162 5.05 -34.81 -5.91
N PRO A 163 5.60 -34.33 -4.79
CA PRO A 163 5.85 -35.18 -3.63
C PRO A 163 4.55 -35.53 -2.89
N ASN A 164 4.56 -36.67 -2.20
CA ASN A 164 3.55 -36.98 -1.21
C ASN A 164 3.77 -36.06 0.03
N LEU A 165 3.24 -34.85 -0.03
CA LEU A 165 3.44 -33.80 0.96
C LEU A 165 2.11 -33.09 1.24
N PRO A 166 1.70 -32.99 2.51
CA PRO A 166 0.47 -32.27 2.87
C PRO A 166 0.51 -30.80 2.43
N ILE A 167 -0.63 -30.30 1.96
CA ILE A 167 -0.82 -28.89 1.64
C ILE A 167 -1.21 -28.14 2.91
N THR A 168 -0.48 -27.08 3.24
CA THR A 168 -0.89 -26.10 4.24
C THR A 168 -1.25 -24.78 3.58
N VAL A 169 -2.52 -24.41 3.63
CA VAL A 169 -2.96 -23.09 3.15
C VAL A 169 -2.50 -22.01 4.12
N VAL A 170 -1.93 -20.94 3.59
CA VAL A 170 -1.57 -19.75 4.35
C VAL A 170 -2.43 -18.59 3.88
N HIS A 171 -3.19 -18.02 4.80
CA HIS A 171 -4.11 -16.93 4.52
C HIS A 171 -3.83 -15.69 5.38
N ARG A 172 -4.46 -14.58 5.10
CA ARG A 172 -4.34 -13.36 5.91
C ARG A 172 -5.10 -13.47 7.22
N SER A 173 -4.49 -13.01 8.30
CA SER A 173 -5.11 -12.91 9.63
C SER A 173 -5.65 -11.51 9.95
N ASP A 174 -5.35 -10.51 9.12
CA ASP A 174 -5.80 -9.12 9.24
C ASP A 174 -6.85 -8.77 8.19
N GLY A 175 -7.52 -7.62 8.36
CA GLY A 175 -8.43 -7.08 7.36
C GLY A 175 -7.67 -6.64 6.10
N SER A 176 -7.68 -7.47 5.06
CA SER A 176 -6.78 -7.43 3.92
C SER A 176 -7.49 -7.10 2.61
N GLY A 177 -6.97 -6.10 1.87
CA GLY A 177 -7.40 -5.87 0.50
C GLY A 177 -6.98 -7.00 -0.43
N THR A 178 -5.80 -7.60 -0.24
CA THR A 178 -5.34 -8.78 -0.98
C THR A 178 -6.32 -9.95 -0.81
N THR A 179 -6.81 -10.18 0.42
CA THR A 179 -7.90 -11.14 0.68
C THR A 179 -9.16 -10.77 -0.09
N GLY A 180 -9.55 -9.49 -0.07
CA GLY A 180 -10.74 -9.03 -0.78
C GLY A 180 -10.66 -9.27 -2.28
N VAL A 181 -9.52 -8.99 -2.91
CA VAL A 181 -9.27 -9.27 -4.34
C VAL A 181 -9.29 -10.76 -4.62
N PHE A 182 -8.58 -11.56 -3.83
CA PHE A 182 -8.50 -13.00 -4.02
C PHE A 182 -9.86 -13.69 -3.83
N THR A 183 -10.56 -13.42 -2.75
CA THR A 183 -11.86 -14.04 -2.47
C THR A 183 -12.95 -13.60 -3.45
N LYS A 184 -12.88 -12.37 -3.97
CA LYS A 184 -13.74 -11.89 -5.04
C LYS A 184 -13.53 -12.71 -6.32
N HIS A 185 -12.27 -12.95 -6.68
CA HIS A 185 -11.95 -13.82 -7.81
C HIS A 185 -12.47 -15.24 -7.60
N LEU A 186 -12.22 -15.86 -6.43
CA LEU A 186 -12.74 -17.19 -6.12
C LEU A 186 -14.27 -17.26 -6.16
N SER A 187 -14.96 -16.24 -5.67
CA SER A 187 -16.44 -16.14 -5.76
C SER A 187 -16.95 -16.02 -7.19
N ALA A 188 -16.19 -15.35 -8.07
CA ALA A 188 -16.56 -15.22 -9.48
C ALA A 188 -16.42 -16.53 -10.25
N ILE A 189 -15.47 -17.39 -9.88
CA ILE A 189 -15.15 -18.63 -10.62
C ILE A 189 -15.74 -19.89 -10.00
N SER A 190 -16.27 -19.82 -8.77
CA SER A 190 -16.81 -20.97 -8.04
C SER A 190 -18.08 -20.63 -7.28
N PRO A 191 -19.23 -21.14 -7.71
CA PRO A 191 -20.49 -21.02 -6.97
C PRO A 191 -20.39 -21.60 -5.55
N GLU A 192 -19.65 -22.68 -5.39
CA GLU A 192 -19.45 -23.32 -4.07
C GLU A 192 -18.65 -22.42 -3.12
N TRP A 193 -17.54 -21.80 -3.60
CA TRP A 193 -16.81 -20.83 -2.81
C TRP A 193 -17.71 -19.65 -2.42
N LYS A 194 -18.43 -19.11 -3.41
CA LYS A 194 -19.34 -17.98 -3.21
C LYS A 194 -20.38 -18.26 -2.12
N SER A 195 -20.96 -19.47 -2.08
CA SER A 195 -21.98 -19.84 -1.12
C SER A 195 -21.44 -20.17 0.26
N LYS A 196 -20.25 -20.83 0.34
CA LYS A 196 -19.69 -21.30 1.62
C LYS A 196 -18.82 -20.28 2.33
N VAL A 197 -18.07 -19.46 1.57
CA VAL A 197 -17.07 -18.53 2.11
C VAL A 197 -17.37 -17.08 1.73
N GLY A 198 -17.73 -16.83 0.46
CA GLY A 198 -18.00 -15.50 -0.05
C GLY A 198 -16.75 -14.68 -0.32
N GLU A 199 -16.90 -13.36 -0.28
CA GLU A 199 -15.84 -12.38 -0.56
C GLU A 199 -15.78 -11.29 0.50
N GLY A 200 -14.58 -10.80 0.80
CA GLY A 200 -14.39 -9.70 1.76
C GLY A 200 -12.94 -9.49 2.15
N LYS A 201 -12.68 -8.37 2.82
CA LYS A 201 -11.37 -8.09 3.44
C LYS A 201 -11.06 -9.06 4.58
N THR A 202 -12.07 -9.72 5.11
CA THR A 202 -12.01 -10.80 6.11
C THR A 202 -13.10 -11.80 5.77
N VAL A 203 -12.76 -13.09 5.77
CA VAL A 203 -13.69 -14.20 5.57
C VAL A 203 -13.40 -15.33 6.59
N GLN A 204 -14.34 -16.25 6.74
CA GLN A 204 -14.13 -17.48 7.52
C GLN A 204 -13.41 -18.50 6.63
N TRP A 205 -12.12 -18.67 6.88
CA TRP A 205 -11.31 -19.60 6.09
C TRP A 205 -11.64 -21.06 6.44
N PRO A 206 -11.90 -21.90 5.42
CA PRO A 206 -12.21 -23.33 5.66
C PRO A 206 -11.04 -24.11 6.24
N THR A 207 -9.82 -23.70 5.94
CA THR A 207 -8.58 -24.38 6.35
C THR A 207 -7.40 -23.42 6.34
N GLY A 208 -6.30 -23.82 6.97
CA GLY A 208 -5.03 -23.12 6.89
C GLY A 208 -4.62 -22.41 8.17
N VAL A 209 -3.55 -21.62 8.05
CA VAL A 209 -2.96 -20.82 9.13
C VAL A 209 -2.88 -19.35 8.70
N GLY A 210 -2.98 -18.45 9.68
CA GLY A 210 -2.99 -17.02 9.45
C GLY A 210 -1.59 -16.39 9.46
N GLY A 211 -1.30 -15.51 8.49
CA GLY A 211 -0.15 -14.62 8.48
C GLY A 211 -0.59 -13.16 8.43
N ALA A 212 0.01 -12.30 9.25
CA ALA A 212 -0.30 -10.88 9.24
C ALA A 212 0.37 -10.18 8.05
N LYS A 213 -0.41 -9.41 7.27
CA LYS A 213 0.06 -8.68 6.10
C LYS A 213 0.66 -9.58 4.99
N ASN A 214 1.16 -9.00 3.88
CA ASN A 214 1.80 -9.80 2.82
C ASN A 214 3.14 -10.41 3.27
N ASP A 215 3.91 -9.67 4.04
CA ASP A 215 5.19 -10.12 4.59
C ASP A 215 5.03 -11.33 5.54
N GLY A 216 4.03 -11.31 6.42
CA GLY A 216 3.74 -12.42 7.32
C GLY A 216 3.28 -13.69 6.59
N VAL A 217 2.45 -13.55 5.54
CA VAL A 217 2.06 -14.69 4.71
C VAL A 217 3.27 -15.23 3.93
N ALA A 218 4.10 -14.38 3.34
CA ALA A 218 5.31 -14.80 2.64
C ALA A 218 6.28 -15.56 3.57
N ALA A 219 6.48 -15.07 4.80
CA ALA A 219 7.31 -15.72 5.80
C ALA A 219 6.77 -17.10 6.19
N GLN A 220 5.47 -17.23 6.43
CA GLN A 220 4.82 -18.49 6.75
C GLN A 220 4.98 -19.52 5.61
N ILE A 221 4.70 -19.11 4.35
CA ILE A 221 4.88 -19.99 3.19
C ILE A 221 6.34 -20.49 3.11
N LYS A 222 7.30 -19.59 3.32
CA LYS A 222 8.73 -19.94 3.26
C LYS A 222 9.14 -20.96 4.33
N GLN A 223 8.55 -20.89 5.50
CA GLN A 223 8.85 -21.79 6.63
C GLN A 223 8.13 -23.14 6.52
N ILE A 224 6.94 -23.18 5.94
CA ILE A 224 6.12 -24.38 5.90
C ILE A 224 6.38 -25.16 4.62
N LYS A 225 7.04 -26.33 4.72
CA LYS A 225 7.11 -27.26 3.59
C LYS A 225 5.70 -27.72 3.21
N GLY A 226 5.36 -27.60 1.92
CA GLY A 226 4.00 -27.84 1.43
C GLY A 226 3.07 -26.63 1.58
N GLY A 227 3.58 -25.49 2.05
CA GLY A 227 2.81 -24.26 2.16
C GLY A 227 2.39 -23.67 0.81
N ILE A 228 1.18 -23.15 0.73
CA ILE A 228 0.67 -22.34 -0.39
C ILE A 228 -0.16 -21.20 0.17
N GLY A 229 0.00 -20.00 -0.40
CA GLY A 229 -0.79 -18.83 0.02
C GLY A 229 -0.87 -17.79 -1.07
N TYR A 230 -1.76 -16.82 -0.89
CA TYR A 230 -1.94 -15.70 -1.80
C TYR A 230 -1.27 -14.44 -1.24
N ILE A 231 -0.42 -13.83 -2.06
CA ILE A 231 0.32 -12.60 -1.71
C ILE A 231 0.46 -11.70 -2.93
N GLU A 232 0.82 -10.44 -2.72
CA GLU A 232 1.23 -9.56 -3.82
C GLU A 232 2.57 -10.05 -4.40
N PHE A 233 2.73 -9.94 -5.73
CA PHE A 233 3.85 -10.52 -6.50
C PHE A 233 5.24 -10.04 -6.04
N GLY A 234 5.40 -8.76 -5.70
CA GLY A 234 6.67 -8.21 -5.21
C GLY A 234 7.15 -8.90 -3.93
N PHE A 235 6.23 -9.30 -3.03
CA PHE A 235 6.58 -10.06 -1.82
C PHE A 235 7.03 -11.48 -2.14
N ALA A 236 6.41 -12.15 -3.12
CA ALA A 236 6.88 -13.46 -3.56
C ALA A 236 8.29 -13.37 -4.14
N LYS A 237 8.52 -12.39 -5.03
CA LYS A 237 9.83 -12.10 -5.64
C LYS A 237 10.90 -11.81 -4.58
N SER A 238 10.60 -10.92 -3.63
CA SER A 238 11.53 -10.54 -2.55
C SER A 238 11.86 -11.70 -1.61
N ALA A 239 10.89 -12.58 -1.33
CA ALA A 239 11.09 -13.76 -0.49
C ALA A 239 11.77 -14.93 -1.22
N GLY A 240 11.93 -14.85 -2.54
CA GLY A 240 12.45 -15.94 -3.39
C GLY A 240 11.49 -17.13 -3.47
N LEU A 241 10.17 -16.87 -3.37
CA LEU A 241 9.15 -17.91 -3.44
C LEU A 241 8.71 -18.15 -4.90
N PRO A 242 8.62 -19.41 -5.35
CA PRO A 242 8.01 -19.72 -6.63
C PRO A 242 6.52 -19.41 -6.62
N THR A 243 5.97 -19.05 -7.78
CA THR A 243 4.56 -18.74 -7.97
C THR A 243 3.95 -19.62 -9.05
N ALA A 244 2.71 -20.05 -8.85
CA ALA A 244 2.03 -20.90 -9.81
C ALA A 244 1.52 -20.11 -11.01
N ALA A 245 1.57 -20.73 -12.20
CA ALA A 245 0.82 -20.30 -13.37
C ALA A 245 -0.66 -20.66 -13.16
N LEU A 246 -1.55 -19.67 -13.22
CA LEU A 246 -2.97 -19.86 -12.96
C LEU A 246 -3.78 -19.94 -14.25
N GLN A 247 -4.73 -20.83 -14.29
CA GLN A 247 -5.66 -20.92 -15.40
C GLN A 247 -6.60 -19.72 -15.41
N ASN A 248 -6.60 -18.98 -16.51
CA ASN A 248 -7.48 -17.84 -16.72
C ASN A 248 -8.84 -18.24 -17.33
N LYS A 249 -9.71 -17.27 -17.56
CA LYS A 249 -11.06 -17.48 -18.14
C LYS A 249 -11.02 -18.10 -19.53
N ALA A 250 -9.97 -17.83 -20.33
CA ALA A 250 -9.76 -18.42 -21.65
C ALA A 250 -9.16 -19.85 -21.59
N GLY A 251 -9.01 -20.44 -20.40
CA GLY A 251 -8.44 -21.79 -20.22
C GLY A 251 -6.92 -21.87 -20.33
N LYS A 252 -6.21 -20.74 -20.48
CA LYS A 252 -4.75 -20.69 -20.58
C LYS A 252 -4.11 -20.58 -19.20
N TYR A 253 -2.97 -21.26 -19.00
CA TYR A 253 -2.15 -21.10 -17.80
C TYR A 253 -1.21 -19.91 -17.98
N VAL A 254 -1.40 -18.89 -17.17
CA VAL A 254 -0.68 -17.61 -17.27
C VAL A 254 0.09 -17.36 -15.98
N SER A 255 1.40 -17.11 -16.11
CA SER A 255 2.25 -16.66 -15.01
C SER A 255 2.11 -15.15 -14.81
N ALA A 256 2.22 -14.69 -13.56
CA ALA A 256 2.26 -13.27 -13.28
C ALA A 256 3.52 -12.64 -13.87
N SER A 257 3.34 -11.60 -14.68
CA SER A 257 4.41 -10.81 -15.28
C SER A 257 3.89 -9.39 -15.56
N GLN A 258 4.81 -8.48 -15.88
CA GLN A 258 4.41 -7.13 -16.32
C GLN A 258 3.40 -7.19 -17.46
N ASP A 259 3.65 -8.03 -18.47
CA ASP A 259 2.83 -8.08 -19.68
C ASP A 259 1.46 -8.73 -19.43
N SER A 260 1.41 -9.83 -18.66
CA SER A 260 0.15 -10.51 -18.37
C SER A 260 -0.77 -9.68 -17.49
N VAL A 261 -0.21 -8.89 -16.54
CA VAL A 261 -1.01 -7.99 -15.70
C VAL A 261 -1.42 -6.73 -16.47
N LYS A 262 -0.56 -6.18 -17.34
CA LYS A 262 -0.94 -5.10 -18.26
C LYS A 262 -2.07 -5.52 -19.19
N ALA A 263 -2.03 -6.75 -19.72
CA ALA A 263 -3.12 -7.30 -20.53
C ALA A 263 -4.45 -7.34 -19.75
N THR A 264 -4.42 -7.74 -18.48
CA THR A 264 -5.61 -7.68 -17.60
C THR A 264 -6.12 -6.25 -17.46
N LEU A 265 -5.25 -5.29 -17.14
CA LEU A 265 -5.64 -3.91 -16.88
C LEU A 265 -6.12 -3.18 -18.15
N ALA A 266 -5.58 -3.53 -19.32
CA ALA A 266 -6.02 -2.97 -20.60
C ALA A 266 -7.47 -3.32 -20.93
N ALA A 267 -7.97 -4.46 -20.44
CA ALA A 267 -9.37 -4.86 -20.59
C ALA A 267 -10.32 -4.17 -19.59
N VAL A 268 -9.79 -3.40 -18.63
CA VAL A 268 -10.56 -2.75 -17.57
C VAL A 268 -10.80 -1.28 -17.89
N LYS A 269 -12.04 -0.91 -18.14
CA LYS A 269 -12.43 0.49 -18.25
C LYS A 269 -12.57 1.08 -16.85
N LEU A 270 -11.68 2.01 -16.49
CA LEU A 270 -11.76 2.74 -15.24
C LEU A 270 -12.88 3.78 -15.33
N PRO A 271 -13.91 3.71 -14.47
CA PRO A 271 -15.02 4.69 -14.50
C PRO A 271 -14.57 6.05 -13.94
N GLY A 272 -15.39 7.10 -14.15
CA GLY A 272 -15.07 8.46 -13.71
C GLY A 272 -14.87 8.64 -12.20
N ASN A 273 -15.45 7.75 -11.39
CA ASN A 273 -15.21 7.70 -9.94
C ASN A 273 -13.97 6.90 -9.55
N LEU A 274 -13.19 6.42 -10.53
CA LEU A 274 -11.94 5.68 -10.36
C LEU A 274 -12.06 4.36 -9.57
N ARG A 275 -13.28 3.82 -9.41
CA ARG A 275 -13.54 2.57 -8.66
C ARG A 275 -13.67 1.41 -9.63
N ALA A 276 -12.67 0.55 -9.70
CA ALA A 276 -12.70 -0.67 -10.49
C ALA A 276 -12.65 -1.91 -9.60
N PHE A 277 -13.46 -2.91 -9.93
CA PHE A 277 -13.49 -4.20 -9.24
C PHE A 277 -13.22 -5.29 -10.28
N ILE A 278 -11.98 -5.73 -10.36
CA ILE A 278 -11.55 -6.75 -11.32
C ILE A 278 -11.82 -8.12 -10.74
N SER A 279 -12.62 -8.90 -11.43
CA SER A 279 -12.85 -10.30 -11.06
C SER A 279 -12.93 -11.12 -12.35
N ASP A 280 -12.10 -12.15 -12.47
CA ASP A 280 -12.08 -13.08 -13.61
C ASP A 280 -12.03 -12.39 -15.00
N PRO A 281 -10.97 -11.60 -15.28
CA PRO A 281 -10.87 -10.78 -16.49
C PRO A 281 -10.80 -11.64 -17.76
N ASP A 282 -11.31 -11.08 -18.87
CA ASP A 282 -11.19 -11.67 -20.20
C ASP A 282 -9.76 -11.52 -20.75
N GLY A 283 -9.46 -12.30 -21.79
CA GLY A 283 -8.20 -12.25 -22.54
C GLY A 283 -7.31 -13.48 -22.34
N ALA A 284 -6.82 -14.03 -23.44
CA ALA A 284 -5.99 -15.26 -23.42
C ALA A 284 -4.66 -15.06 -22.68
N ASN A 285 -4.12 -13.85 -22.67
CA ASN A 285 -2.87 -13.51 -22.00
C ASN A 285 -3.08 -12.81 -20.66
N SER A 286 -4.31 -12.60 -20.23
CA SER A 286 -4.63 -11.90 -18.97
C SER A 286 -4.30 -12.77 -17.76
N TYR A 287 -3.54 -12.24 -16.81
CA TYR A 287 -3.36 -12.86 -15.50
C TYR A 287 -4.67 -12.74 -14.70
N PRO A 288 -5.17 -13.82 -14.08
CA PRO A 288 -6.55 -13.83 -13.59
C PRO A 288 -6.82 -12.96 -12.36
N ILE A 289 -5.78 -12.66 -11.56
CA ILE A 289 -5.97 -11.97 -10.27
C ILE A 289 -5.07 -10.72 -10.21
N ALA A 290 -5.60 -9.61 -10.72
CA ALA A 290 -4.94 -8.31 -10.72
C ALA A 290 -5.86 -7.24 -10.10
N THR A 291 -5.26 -6.18 -9.58
CA THR A 291 -5.99 -5.04 -9.01
C THR A 291 -5.19 -3.76 -9.12
N TYR A 292 -5.89 -2.64 -9.15
CA TYR A 292 -5.34 -1.37 -8.70
C TYR A 292 -5.23 -1.36 -7.18
N THR A 293 -4.42 -0.45 -6.64
CA THR A 293 -4.43 -0.11 -5.22
C THR A 293 -4.63 1.40 -5.09
N TRP A 294 -5.49 1.79 -4.17
CA TRP A 294 -5.96 3.16 -4.02
C TRP A 294 -5.36 3.84 -2.81
N MET A 295 -4.93 5.09 -2.98
CA MET A 295 -4.87 6.03 -1.87
C MET A 295 -6.25 6.64 -1.68
N LEU A 296 -6.69 6.72 -0.42
CA LEU A 296 -7.95 7.30 0.01
C LEU A 296 -7.66 8.69 0.53
N MET A 297 -8.14 9.72 -0.16
CA MET A 297 -7.92 11.12 0.18
C MET A 297 -9.23 11.75 0.61
N TYR A 298 -9.19 12.68 1.57
CA TYR A 298 -10.34 13.52 1.83
C TYR A 298 -10.57 14.49 0.67
N SER A 299 -11.82 14.88 0.48
CA SER A 299 -12.14 15.85 -0.56
C SER A 299 -11.65 17.27 -0.22
N LYS A 300 -11.33 17.54 1.05
CA LYS A 300 -10.82 18.82 1.53
C LYS A 300 -9.82 18.62 2.66
N TYR A 301 -8.76 19.41 2.64
CA TYR A 301 -7.75 19.49 3.69
C TYR A 301 -7.60 20.92 4.17
N ASP A 302 -7.21 21.08 5.43
CA ASP A 302 -6.94 22.39 6.01
C ASP A 302 -5.49 22.82 5.75
N GLY A 303 -5.29 24.12 5.54
CA GLY A 303 -3.99 24.77 5.42
C GLY A 303 -3.10 24.15 4.33
N SER A 304 -1.83 23.92 4.65
CA SER A 304 -0.81 23.42 3.74
C SER A 304 -0.91 21.92 3.43
N LYS A 305 -1.77 21.17 4.14
CA LYS A 305 -1.87 19.72 3.95
C LYS A 305 -2.43 19.34 2.58
N GLY A 306 -3.39 20.10 2.04
CA GLY A 306 -3.92 19.84 0.69
C GLY A 306 -2.85 19.92 -0.37
N VAL A 307 -2.05 20.98 -0.36
CA VAL A 307 -0.90 21.14 -1.27
C VAL A 307 0.14 20.02 -1.09
N ALA A 308 0.41 19.62 0.16
CA ALA A 308 1.34 18.54 0.44
C ALA A 308 0.86 17.19 -0.10
N ILE A 309 -0.44 16.90 0.00
CA ILE A 309 -1.08 15.71 -0.56
C ILE A 309 -0.96 15.72 -2.08
N GLU A 310 -1.29 16.83 -2.76
CA GLU A 310 -1.19 16.92 -4.22
C GLU A 310 0.24 16.77 -4.73
N LYS A 311 1.23 17.36 -4.06
CA LYS A 311 2.65 17.15 -4.37
C LYS A 311 3.08 15.69 -4.18
N MET A 312 2.61 15.02 -3.14
CA MET A 312 2.86 13.60 -2.91
C MET A 312 2.26 12.73 -4.03
N VAL A 313 1.03 13.04 -4.44
CA VAL A 313 0.36 12.37 -5.57
C VAL A 313 1.11 12.64 -6.88
N GLU A 314 1.51 13.89 -7.16
CA GLU A 314 2.31 14.23 -8.34
C GLU A 314 3.61 13.44 -8.41
N TYR A 315 4.34 13.35 -7.29
CA TYR A 315 5.55 12.53 -7.21
C TYR A 315 5.25 11.07 -7.55
N GLY A 316 4.19 10.49 -6.94
CA GLY A 316 3.75 9.11 -7.20
C GLY A 316 3.36 8.87 -8.66
N LEU A 317 2.73 9.84 -9.32
CA LEU A 317 2.33 9.76 -10.73
C LEU A 317 3.48 9.96 -11.73
N ASN A 318 4.57 10.58 -11.34
CA ASN A 318 5.74 10.86 -12.17
C ASN A 318 6.93 9.96 -11.83
N GLU A 319 7.82 10.43 -10.97
CA GLU A 319 9.06 9.72 -10.60
C GLU A 319 8.75 8.37 -9.91
N GLY A 320 7.68 8.32 -9.13
CA GLY A 320 7.24 7.10 -8.44
C GLY A 320 6.89 5.95 -9.39
N GLN A 321 6.36 6.24 -10.60
CA GLN A 321 6.04 5.20 -11.57
C GLN A 321 7.29 4.51 -12.13
N LYS A 322 8.43 5.21 -12.21
CA LYS A 322 9.68 4.69 -12.78
C LYS A 322 10.25 3.49 -12.02
N VAL A 323 10.01 3.44 -10.71
CA VAL A 323 10.51 2.35 -9.84
C VAL A 323 9.49 1.21 -9.64
N SER A 324 8.27 1.35 -10.18
CA SER A 324 7.19 0.36 -9.98
C SER A 324 7.57 -1.03 -10.47
N ALA A 325 8.08 -1.16 -11.69
CA ALA A 325 8.41 -2.43 -12.31
C ALA A 325 9.53 -3.20 -11.57
N GLU A 326 10.53 -2.48 -11.05
CA GLU A 326 11.62 -3.04 -10.25
C GLU A 326 11.09 -3.78 -9.02
N LEU A 327 10.09 -3.19 -8.37
CA LEU A 327 9.46 -3.72 -7.16
C LEU A 327 8.31 -4.70 -7.41
N GLY A 328 8.02 -5.03 -8.68
CA GLY A 328 6.98 -6.00 -9.04
C GLY A 328 5.60 -5.39 -9.32
N TYR A 329 5.46 -4.06 -9.26
CA TYR A 329 4.21 -3.36 -9.55
C TYR A 329 4.08 -2.97 -11.02
N ILE A 330 2.87 -2.65 -11.42
CA ILE A 330 2.55 -2.20 -12.78
C ILE A 330 2.41 -0.69 -12.77
N PRO A 331 3.25 0.05 -13.52
CA PRO A 331 3.08 1.49 -13.67
C PRO A 331 1.73 1.80 -14.34
N LEU A 332 1.12 2.89 -13.91
CA LEU A 332 -0.15 3.33 -14.46
C LEU A 332 0.01 3.81 -15.92
N PRO A 333 -0.90 3.43 -16.82
CA PRO A 333 -0.96 3.99 -18.17
C PRO A 333 -1.17 5.52 -18.15
N ASN A 334 -0.69 6.24 -19.17
CA ASN A 334 -0.79 7.70 -19.23
C ASN A 334 -2.21 8.23 -19.08
N ASN A 335 -3.19 7.63 -19.76
CA ASN A 335 -4.59 8.02 -19.63
C ASN A 335 -5.12 7.87 -18.20
N VAL A 336 -4.70 6.85 -17.49
CA VAL A 336 -5.06 6.66 -16.07
C VAL A 336 -4.37 7.71 -15.20
N ARG A 337 -3.08 7.98 -15.43
CA ARG A 337 -2.33 9.04 -14.72
C ARG A 337 -3.02 10.40 -14.87
N GLN A 338 -3.44 10.76 -16.10
CA GLN A 338 -4.16 12.01 -16.38
C GLN A 338 -5.49 12.08 -15.60
N THR A 339 -6.26 10.99 -15.58
CA THR A 339 -7.52 10.95 -14.86
C THR A 339 -7.32 11.06 -13.34
N VAL A 340 -6.28 10.40 -12.82
CA VAL A 340 -5.92 10.48 -11.39
C VAL A 340 -5.46 11.90 -11.02
N ALA A 341 -4.62 12.54 -11.82
CA ALA A 341 -4.18 13.91 -11.60
C ALA A 341 -5.38 14.88 -11.57
N ALA A 342 -6.26 14.81 -12.55
CA ALA A 342 -7.47 15.64 -12.60
C ALA A 342 -8.44 15.40 -11.43
N ALA A 343 -8.44 14.21 -10.86
CA ALA A 343 -9.23 13.92 -9.65
C ALA A 343 -8.56 14.49 -8.39
N ALA A 344 -7.22 14.41 -8.31
CA ALA A 344 -6.45 14.92 -7.19
C ALA A 344 -6.40 16.44 -7.14
N ASP A 345 -6.38 17.15 -8.28
CA ASP A 345 -6.43 18.62 -8.37
C ASP A 345 -7.71 19.26 -7.76
N LYS A 346 -8.66 18.43 -7.34
CA LYS A 346 -9.86 18.90 -6.62
C LYS A 346 -9.65 19.02 -5.10
N ILE A 347 -8.51 18.55 -4.59
CA ILE A 347 -8.20 18.50 -3.16
C ILE A 347 -7.84 19.90 -2.64
N SER A 348 -7.10 20.68 -3.44
CA SER A 348 -6.62 22.01 -3.07
C SER A 348 -6.72 22.96 -4.26
N SER A 349 -7.02 24.23 -4.00
CA SER A 349 -6.92 25.29 -5.02
C SER A 349 -5.51 25.92 -5.09
N GLY A 350 -4.61 25.52 -4.19
CA GLY A 350 -3.27 26.12 -4.06
C GLY A 350 -2.17 25.42 -4.83
N TYR A 351 -2.49 24.35 -5.55
CA TYR A 351 -1.53 23.57 -6.36
C TYR A 351 -2.20 23.00 -7.59
N GLN A 352 -1.42 22.68 -8.60
CA GLN A 352 -1.87 21.97 -9.79
C GLN A 352 -0.84 20.90 -10.17
N ILE A 353 -1.27 19.67 -10.27
CA ILE A 353 -0.44 18.50 -10.59
C ILE A 353 0.02 18.58 -12.04
N LYS A 354 1.33 18.46 -12.26
CA LYS A 354 1.96 18.46 -13.58
C LYS A 354 2.50 17.06 -13.88
N LEU A 355 1.96 16.44 -14.90
CA LEU A 355 2.48 15.16 -15.40
C LEU A 355 3.65 15.38 -16.35
N LYS A 356 4.69 14.55 -16.19
CA LYS A 356 5.89 14.53 -17.02
C LYS A 356 5.88 13.32 -17.94
#